data_4f63e50d3ca851fb9c8cba3b23e33af2
#
_entry.id   4f63e50d3ca851fb9c8cba3b23e33af2
#
_cell.length_a   1.000
_cell.length_b   1.000
_cell.length_c   1.000
_cell.angle_alpha   90.00
_cell.angle_beta   90.00
_cell.angle_gamma   90.00
#
_symmetry.space_group_name_H-M   'P 1'
#
loop_
_entity.id
_entity.type
_entity.pdbx_description
1 polymer ?
#
loop_
_entity_poly.entity_id
_entity_poly.type
_entity_poly.pdbx_seq_one_letter_code
_entity_poly.pdbx_strand_id
1 'polypeptide(L)' 'DLSDRLLSERMKELEQHGIVERRVTGAGPVRVDYVLTERGRELSAPLGELKRWADRWLN' A
#
# COMPACT_ATOMS: atom_id res chain seq x y z
N ASP A 1 -13.44 0.85 14.25
CA ASP A 1 -13.96 0.14 13.11
C ASP A 1 -13.00 -0.95 12.65
N LEU A 2 -13.53 -2.13 12.40
CA LEU A 2 -12.75 -3.28 11.96
C LEU A 2 -11.99 -3.00 10.67
N SER A 3 -12.63 -2.30 9.74
CA SER A 3 -12.02 -1.96 8.46
C SER A 3 -10.79 -1.08 8.61
N ASP A 4 -10.88 -0.08 9.49
CA ASP A 4 -9.75 0.83 9.73
C ASP A 4 -8.60 0.12 10.42
N ARG A 5 -8.93 -0.76 11.36
CA ARG A 5 -7.92 -1.56 12.06
C ARG A 5 -7.18 -2.49 11.09
N LEU A 6 -7.94 -3.17 10.24
CA LEU A 6 -7.36 -4.09 9.26
C LEU A 6 -6.47 -3.35 8.27
N LEU A 7 -6.94 -2.20 7.79
CA LEU A 7 -6.15 -1.38 6.88
C LEU A 7 -4.83 -0.94 7.52
N SER A 8 -4.89 -0.50 8.78
CA SER A 8 -3.69 -0.08 9.51
C SER A 8 -2.70 -1.22 9.67
N GLU A 9 -3.19 -2.42 9.98
CA GLU A 9 -2.34 -3.59 10.11
C GLU A 9 -1.67 -3.97 8.78
N ARG A 10 -2.42 -3.91 7.68
CA ARG A 10 -1.88 -4.22 6.36
C ARG A 10 -0.84 -3.18 5.93
N MET A 11 -1.08 -1.91 6.24
CA MET A 11 -0.10 -0.87 5.92
C MET A 11 1.19 -1.06 6.71
N LYS A 12 1.10 -1.48 7.97
CA LYS A 12 2.28 -1.79 8.77
C LYS A 12 3.08 -2.95 8.18
N GLU A 13 2.39 -3.99 7.72
CA GLU A 13 3.05 -5.12 7.08
C GLU A 13 3.78 -4.69 5.81
N LEU A 14 3.14 -3.86 4.99
CA LEU A 14 3.75 -3.35 3.78
C LEU A 14 4.98 -2.51 4.09
N GLU A 15 4.91 -1.70 5.13
CA GLU A 15 6.04 -0.90 5.58
C GLU A 15 7.20 -1.79 6.02
N GLN A 16 6.91 -2.84 6.78
CA GLN A 16 7.92 -3.78 7.26
C GLN A 16 8.63 -4.49 6.11
N HIS A 17 7.92 -4.75 5.02
CA HIS A 17 8.48 -5.39 3.83
C HIS A 17 9.13 -4.40 2.87
N GLY A 18 9.13 -3.12 3.22
CA GLY A 18 9.76 -2.11 2.38
C GLY A 18 8.98 -1.76 1.13
N ILE A 19 7.68 -2.04 1.10
CA ILE A 19 6.82 -1.74 -0.05
C ILE A 19 6.36 -0.28 -0.01
N VAL A 20 6.05 0.21 1.20
CA VAL A 20 5.64 1.59 1.41
C VAL A 20 6.52 2.23 2.49
N GLU A 21 6.64 3.54 2.42
CA GLU A 21 7.32 4.34 3.42
C GLU A 21 6.28 5.23 4.11
N ARG A 22 6.30 5.23 5.43
CA ARG A 22 5.42 6.07 6.23
C ARG A 22 6.12 7.41 6.47
N ARG A 23 5.47 8.48 6.09
CA ARG A 23 5.99 9.84 6.29
C ARG A 23 5.09 10.61 7.22
N VAL A 24 5.67 11.17 8.26
CA VAL A 24 4.97 12.02 9.21
C VAL A 24 5.45 13.44 9.00
N THR A 25 4.53 14.32 8.69
CA THR A 25 4.85 15.73 8.42
C THR A 25 3.94 16.63 9.22
N GLY A 26 4.36 17.86 9.40
CA GLY A 26 3.52 18.91 9.96
C GLY A 26 4.13 19.61 11.15
N ALA A 27 4.10 20.91 11.12
CA ALA A 27 4.40 21.78 12.26
C ALA A 27 3.12 22.19 12.98
N GLY A 28 1.97 21.79 12.47
CA GLY A 28 0.65 21.97 13.06
C GLY A 28 0.00 20.62 13.27
N PRO A 29 -1.16 20.34 12.68
CA PRO A 29 -1.74 19.01 12.74
C PRO A 29 -0.82 17.98 12.11
N VAL A 30 -0.62 16.88 12.81
CA VAL A 30 0.22 15.80 12.29
C VAL A 30 -0.46 15.15 11.10
N ARG A 31 0.30 15.02 10.02
CA ARG A 31 -0.17 14.37 8.80
C ARG A 31 0.67 13.13 8.55
N VAL A 32 0.00 12.02 8.29
CA VAL A 32 0.66 10.75 7.98
C VAL A 32 0.33 10.38 6.55
N ASP A 33 1.38 10.23 5.73
CA ASP A 33 1.25 9.81 4.34
C ASP A 33 2.01 8.51 4.14
N TYR A 34 1.50 7.67 3.26
CA TYR A 34 2.20 6.47 2.82
C TYR A 34 2.58 6.64 1.35
N VAL A 35 3.86 6.40 1.07
CA VAL A 35 4.41 6.58 -0.27
C VAL A 35 5.02 5.26 -0.71
N LEU A 36 4.81 4.89 -1.97
CA LEU A 36 5.43 3.69 -2.51
C LEU A 36 6.94 3.88 -2.58
N THR A 37 7.68 2.88 -2.10
CA THR A 37 9.12 2.81 -2.29
C THR A 37 9.43 2.35 -3.70
N GLU A 38 10.71 2.34 -4.08
CA GLU A 38 11.12 1.77 -5.36
C GLU A 38 10.68 0.31 -5.47
N ARG A 39 10.87 -0.45 -4.40
CA ARG A 39 10.42 -1.85 -4.34
C ARG A 39 8.90 -1.96 -4.55
N GLY A 40 8.14 -1.07 -3.93
CA GLY A 40 6.70 -1.04 -4.10
C GLY A 40 6.28 -0.71 -5.52
N ARG A 41 6.97 0.23 -6.16
CA ARG A 41 6.68 0.61 -7.54
C ARG A 41 6.94 -0.54 -8.51
N GLU A 42 7.93 -1.38 -8.22
CA GLU A 42 8.23 -2.53 -9.06
C GLU A 42 7.14 -3.60 -9.03
N LEU A 43 6.24 -3.54 -8.06
CA LEU A 43 5.09 -4.43 -8.02
C LEU A 43 4.00 -4.07 -9.03
N SER A 44 4.06 -2.88 -9.61
CA SER A 44 2.98 -2.44 -10.50
C SER A 44 2.82 -3.35 -11.72
N ALA A 45 3.91 -3.86 -12.29
CA ALA A 45 3.83 -4.76 -13.44
C ALA A 45 3.17 -6.10 -13.09
N PRO A 46 3.63 -6.84 -12.06
CA PRO A 46 2.97 -8.09 -11.71
C PRO A 46 1.54 -7.89 -11.22
N LEU A 47 1.23 -6.77 -10.55
CA LEU A 47 -0.15 -6.49 -10.14
C LEU A 47 -1.03 -6.22 -11.35
N GLY A 48 -0.51 -5.55 -12.37
CA GLY A 48 -1.23 -5.33 -13.62
C GLY A 48 -1.53 -6.64 -14.34
N GLU A 49 -0.57 -7.56 -14.35
CA GLU A 49 -0.77 -8.88 -14.92
C GLU A 49 -1.84 -9.66 -14.15
N LEU A 50 -1.78 -9.60 -12.81
CA LEU A 50 -2.77 -10.26 -11.97
C LEU A 50 -4.17 -9.68 -12.21
N LYS A 51 -4.27 -8.38 -12.34
CA LYS A 51 -5.55 -7.72 -12.61
C LYS A 51 -6.13 -8.19 -13.94
N ARG A 52 -5.31 -8.27 -14.99
CA ARG A 52 -5.76 -8.77 -16.29
C ARG A 52 -6.25 -10.20 -16.20
N TRP A 53 -5.54 -11.04 -15.47
CA TRP A 53 -5.95 -12.41 -15.24
C TRP A 53 -7.29 -12.47 -14.54
N ALA A 54 -7.45 -11.69 -13.48
CA ALA A 54 -8.69 -11.67 -12.70
C ALA A 54 -9.87 -11.16 -13.52
N ASP A 55 -9.66 -10.11 -14.32
CA ASP A 55 -10.71 -9.56 -15.18
C ASP A 55 -11.17 -10.58 -16.21
N ARG A 56 -10.23 -11.40 -16.71
CA ARG A 56 -10.54 -12.42 -17.71
C ARG A 56 -11.27 -13.62 -17.12
N TRP A 57 -10.88 -14.06 -15.93
CA TRP A 57 -11.35 -15.34 -15.38
C TRP A 57 -12.32 -15.23 -14.23
N LEU A 58 -12.34 -14.12 -13.51
CA LEU A 58 -13.15 -13.97 -12.31
C LEU A 58 -14.37 -13.07 -12.49
N ASN A 59 -14.57 -12.52 -13.66
CA ASN A 59 -15.74 -11.70 -13.99
C ASN A 59 -16.72 -12.44 -14.84
#